data_c9454cd77f254ed67c8b2e4d3af285fd
#
_entry.id   c9454cd77f254ed67c8b2e4d3af285fd
#
_cell.length_a   1.000
_cell.length_b   1.000
_cell.length_c   1.000
_cell.angle_alpha   90.00
_cell.angle_beta   90.00
_cell.angle_gamma   90.00
#
_symmetry.space_group_name_H-M   'P 1'
#
loop_
_entity.id
_entity.type
_entity.pdbx_description
1 polymer ?
#
loop_
_entity_poly.entity_id
_entity_poly.type
_entity_poly.pdbx_seq_one_letter_code
_entity_poly.pdbx_strand_id
1 'polypeptide(L)'
;MYHKADKTMIKGYKYRLNPTPEQIVQMEKTFGCCRYVYNWALDLKIKTYQGEKRSLSAVDLCKQLTLLKKDDNHLWLNEVSNECLQQSIRCMDSAFTKFFREHTGFPKFKSKHRDKNVFKNVNSVKFDFENNRVKIPIIGWVKFFANRSFDGKIGTITVSRSSTGKFYASVLIDDGIPILDDIQ
;
A
#
# COMPACT_ATOMS: atom_id res chain seq x y z
N MET A 1 33.49 3.73 -10.29
CA MET A 1 32.53 3.44 -11.39
C MET A 1 31.19 3.08 -10.79
N TYR A 2 30.24 4.02 -10.72
CA TYR A 2 28.90 3.70 -10.25
C TYR A 2 28.13 3.02 -11.41
N HIS A 3 27.82 1.76 -11.26
CA HIS A 3 26.89 1.08 -12.18
C HIS A 3 25.53 1.77 -12.06
N LYS A 4 25.13 2.49 -13.11
CA LYS A 4 23.75 2.94 -13.31
C LYS A 4 22.92 1.66 -13.35
N ALA A 5 22.05 1.44 -12.34
CA ALA A 5 21.15 0.30 -12.37
C ALA A 5 20.30 0.43 -13.63
N ASP A 6 20.39 -0.53 -14.53
CA ASP A 6 19.59 -0.58 -15.75
C ASP A 6 18.12 -0.53 -15.34
N LYS A 7 17.39 0.45 -15.88
CA LYS A 7 15.95 0.55 -15.67
C LYS A 7 15.29 -0.65 -16.33
N THR A 8 14.61 -1.46 -15.55
CA THR A 8 13.84 -2.60 -16.04
C THR A 8 12.38 -2.23 -16.27
N MET A 9 11.72 -2.96 -17.16
CA MET A 9 10.32 -2.73 -17.49
C MET A 9 9.42 -3.21 -16.36
N ILE A 10 8.55 -2.30 -15.88
CA ILE A 10 7.54 -2.62 -14.86
C ILE A 10 6.19 -2.82 -15.52
N LYS A 11 5.61 -4.01 -15.33
CA LYS A 11 4.27 -4.37 -15.84
C LYS A 11 3.25 -4.42 -14.72
N GLY A 12 2.05 -3.93 -15.01
CA GLY A 12 0.91 -3.98 -14.10
C GLY A 12 -0.08 -5.08 -14.46
N TYR A 13 -0.44 -5.92 -13.47
CA TYR A 13 -1.46 -6.95 -13.61
C TYR A 13 -2.57 -6.72 -12.60
N LYS A 14 -3.82 -6.97 -12.99
CA LYS A 14 -4.97 -6.82 -12.11
C LYS A 14 -5.83 -8.07 -12.17
N TYR A 15 -6.08 -8.66 -10.99
CA TYR A 15 -6.89 -9.87 -10.82
C TYR A 15 -8.10 -9.57 -9.95
N ARG A 16 -9.25 -10.14 -10.30
CA ARG A 16 -10.43 -10.14 -9.43
C ARG A 16 -10.23 -11.20 -8.36
N LEU A 17 -10.39 -10.80 -7.10
CA LEU A 17 -10.33 -11.70 -5.95
C LEU A 17 -11.71 -12.30 -5.67
N ASN A 18 -11.71 -13.51 -5.10
CA ASN A 18 -12.88 -14.19 -4.57
C ASN A 18 -12.61 -14.58 -3.10
N PRO A 19 -12.62 -13.60 -2.18
CA PRO A 19 -12.37 -13.84 -0.77
C PRO A 19 -13.54 -14.54 -0.07
N THR A 20 -13.24 -15.33 0.97
CA THR A 20 -14.26 -15.87 1.89
C THR A 20 -14.85 -14.74 2.76
N PRO A 21 -16.00 -14.98 3.45
CA PRO A 21 -16.57 -13.98 4.37
C PRO A 21 -15.57 -13.51 5.43
N GLU A 22 -14.77 -14.41 6.00
CA GLU A 22 -13.77 -14.11 7.02
C GLU A 22 -12.64 -13.24 6.45
N GLN A 23 -12.21 -13.54 5.22
CA GLN A 23 -11.20 -12.75 4.51
C GLN A 23 -11.74 -11.35 4.16
N ILE A 24 -13.02 -11.23 3.82
CA ILE A 24 -13.67 -9.94 3.60
C ILE A 24 -13.63 -9.10 4.88
N VAL A 25 -13.99 -9.66 6.04
CA VAL A 25 -13.92 -8.98 7.33
C VAL A 25 -12.50 -8.49 7.60
N GLN A 26 -11.48 -9.33 7.38
CA GLN A 26 -10.10 -8.95 7.61
C GLN A 26 -9.60 -7.87 6.62
N MET A 27 -10.03 -7.92 5.36
CA MET A 27 -9.73 -6.87 4.39
C MET A 27 -10.38 -5.54 4.77
N GLU A 28 -11.63 -5.53 5.22
CA GLU A 28 -12.33 -4.33 5.67
C GLU A 28 -11.66 -3.70 6.91
N LYS A 29 -11.24 -4.51 7.88
CA LYS A 29 -10.41 -4.07 9.00
C LYS A 29 -9.14 -3.40 8.49
N THR A 30 -8.43 -4.05 7.56
CA THR A 30 -7.18 -3.53 6.98
C THR A 30 -7.41 -2.18 6.28
N PHE A 31 -8.48 -2.01 5.51
CA PHE A 31 -8.82 -0.72 4.89
C PHE A 31 -9.07 0.37 5.96
N GLY A 32 -9.78 0.02 7.04
CA GLY A 32 -10.04 0.92 8.17
C GLY A 32 -8.75 1.37 8.86
N CYS A 33 -7.90 0.41 9.24
CA CYS A 33 -6.62 0.66 9.90
C CYS A 33 -5.68 1.52 9.03
N CYS A 34 -5.57 1.20 7.74
CA CYS A 34 -4.75 1.97 6.80
C CYS A 34 -5.23 3.41 6.63
N ARG A 35 -6.55 3.63 6.59
CA ARG A 35 -7.13 4.98 6.54
C ARG A 35 -6.88 5.75 7.83
N TYR A 36 -7.06 5.09 8.98
CA TYR A 36 -6.77 5.69 10.28
C TYR A 36 -5.32 6.13 10.38
N VAL A 37 -4.37 5.24 10.09
CA VAL A 37 -2.94 5.54 10.16
C VAL A 37 -2.53 6.63 9.16
N TYR A 38 -3.11 6.66 7.96
CA TYR A 38 -2.89 7.76 7.02
C TYR A 38 -3.32 9.10 7.63
N ASN A 39 -4.51 9.16 8.21
CA ASN A 39 -5.08 10.38 8.80
C ASN A 39 -4.30 10.81 10.06
N TRP A 40 -3.96 9.86 10.92
CA TRP A 40 -3.14 10.10 12.10
C TRP A 40 -1.77 10.68 11.73
N ALA A 41 -1.10 10.09 10.73
CA ALA A 41 0.21 10.55 10.28
C ALA A 41 0.13 11.96 9.64
N LEU A 42 -0.93 12.24 8.90
CA LEU A 42 -1.19 13.56 8.32
C LEU A 42 -1.40 14.61 9.42
N ASP A 43 -2.24 14.33 10.40
CA ASP A 43 -2.52 15.22 11.53
C ASP A 43 -1.23 15.52 12.34
N LEU A 44 -0.49 14.46 12.68
CA LEU A 44 0.77 14.58 13.43
C LEU A 44 1.79 15.44 12.68
N LYS A 45 1.94 15.22 11.38
CA LYS A 45 2.87 16.00 10.53
C LYS A 45 2.48 17.48 10.48
N ILE A 46 1.19 17.78 10.33
CA ILE A 46 0.66 19.16 10.33
C ILE A 46 0.91 19.84 11.69
N LYS A 47 0.53 19.20 12.79
CA LYS A 47 0.67 19.76 14.16
C LYS A 47 2.11 20.02 14.53
N THR A 48 3.02 19.06 14.23
CA THR A 48 4.45 19.24 14.50
C THR A 48 5.03 20.42 13.70
N TYR A 49 4.61 20.57 12.44
CA TYR A 49 5.07 21.71 11.64
C TYR A 49 4.53 23.05 12.14
N GLN A 50 3.27 23.10 12.58
CA GLN A 50 2.66 24.31 13.11
C GLN A 50 3.32 24.76 14.43
N GLY A 51 3.56 23.80 15.35
CA GLY A 51 4.15 24.09 16.66
C GLY A 51 5.67 24.28 16.63
N GLU A 52 6.40 23.38 15.97
CA GLU A 52 7.87 23.30 16.06
C GLU A 52 8.57 23.76 14.77
N LYS A 53 7.85 24.08 13.69
CA LYS A 53 8.39 24.33 12.33
C LYS A 53 9.26 23.19 11.79
N ARG A 54 9.12 22.01 12.34
CA ARG A 54 9.83 20.78 11.97
C ARG A 54 8.96 19.86 11.13
N SER A 55 9.48 19.37 10.00
CA SER A 55 8.78 18.37 9.19
C SER A 55 9.20 16.96 9.62
N LEU A 56 8.21 16.09 9.90
CA LEU A 56 8.43 14.68 10.17
C LEU A 56 8.61 13.91 8.85
N SER A 57 9.63 13.06 8.78
CA SER A 57 9.81 12.14 7.67
C SER A 57 8.89 10.91 7.80
N ALA A 58 8.73 10.14 6.71
CA ALA A 58 8.04 8.86 6.77
C ALA A 58 8.68 7.87 7.77
N VAL A 59 10.02 7.94 7.94
CA VAL A 59 10.75 7.10 8.91
C VAL A 59 10.39 7.48 10.34
N ASP A 60 10.35 8.79 10.65
CA ASP A 60 9.97 9.27 11.99
C ASP A 60 8.53 8.85 12.32
N LEU A 61 7.61 9.00 11.37
CA LEU A 61 6.22 8.58 11.52
C LEU A 61 6.07 7.05 11.71
N CYS A 62 6.90 6.24 11.04
CA CYS A 62 6.93 4.79 11.27
C CYS A 62 7.43 4.42 12.67
N LYS A 63 8.40 5.17 13.23
CA LYS A 63 8.83 5.01 14.64
C LYS A 63 7.69 5.36 15.59
N GLN A 64 7.01 6.48 15.37
CA GLN A 64 5.84 6.90 16.16
C GLN A 64 4.68 5.89 16.06
N LEU A 65 4.45 5.29 14.88
CA LEU A 65 3.46 4.22 14.72
C LEU A 65 3.76 3.03 15.63
N THR A 66 5.04 2.68 15.82
CA THR A 66 5.44 1.59 16.72
C THR A 66 5.06 1.88 18.18
N LEU A 67 5.14 3.13 18.61
CA LEU A 67 4.70 3.56 19.93
C LEU A 67 3.18 3.59 20.02
N LEU A 68 2.51 4.14 19.01
CA LEU A 68 1.05 4.19 18.93
C LEU A 68 0.41 2.79 19.08
N LYS A 69 1.00 1.78 18.45
CA LYS A 69 0.53 0.39 18.51
C LYS A 69 0.68 -0.28 19.89
N LYS A 70 1.41 0.33 20.82
CA LYS A 70 1.58 -0.13 22.20
C LYS A 70 0.60 0.54 23.16
N ASP A 71 -0.05 1.64 22.73
CA ASP A 71 -1.07 2.30 23.50
C ASP A 71 -2.36 1.46 23.55
N ASP A 72 -2.94 1.30 24.72
CA ASP A 72 -4.11 0.45 24.97
C ASP A 72 -5.31 0.82 24.09
N ASN A 73 -5.48 2.10 23.77
CA ASN A 73 -6.55 2.56 22.88
C ASN A 73 -6.32 2.22 21.38
N HIS A 74 -5.11 1.73 21.03
CA HIS A 74 -4.71 1.49 19.66
C HIS A 74 -4.23 0.04 19.39
N LEU A 75 -4.41 -0.87 20.34
CA LEU A 75 -4.00 -2.28 20.21
C LEU A 75 -4.60 -2.97 18.99
N TRP A 76 -5.80 -2.55 18.57
CA TRP A 76 -6.47 -3.07 17.38
C TRP A 76 -5.69 -2.87 16.08
N LEU A 77 -4.72 -1.95 16.03
CA LEU A 77 -3.79 -1.80 14.88
C LEU A 77 -2.87 -3.02 14.72
N ASN A 78 -2.74 -3.87 15.75
CA ASN A 78 -1.94 -5.09 15.67
C ASN A 78 -2.70 -6.25 14.97
N GLU A 79 -3.99 -6.10 14.73
CA GLU A 79 -4.81 -7.10 14.01
C GLU A 79 -4.53 -7.12 12.49
N VAL A 80 -3.75 -6.19 11.98
CA VAL A 80 -3.43 -6.06 10.55
C VAL A 80 -1.92 -6.04 10.31
N SER A 81 -1.52 -6.30 9.07
CA SER A 81 -0.11 -6.29 8.70
C SER A 81 0.53 -4.91 8.95
N ASN A 82 1.63 -4.90 9.71
CA ASN A 82 2.39 -3.68 9.96
C ASN A 82 2.88 -3.01 8.68
N GLU A 83 3.20 -3.81 7.67
CA GLU A 83 3.63 -3.31 6.36
C GLU A 83 2.54 -2.47 5.69
N CYS A 84 1.28 -2.90 5.71
CA CYS A 84 0.17 -2.11 5.17
C CYS A 84 0.05 -0.74 5.84
N LEU A 85 0.25 -0.68 7.16
CA LEU A 85 0.22 0.56 7.93
C LEU A 85 1.38 1.48 7.55
N GLN A 86 2.61 0.95 7.44
CA GLN A 86 3.77 1.70 7.00
C GLN A 86 3.61 2.21 5.55
N GLN A 87 3.02 1.40 4.66
CA GLN A 87 2.73 1.83 3.29
C GLN A 87 1.69 2.96 3.25
N SER A 88 0.76 3.02 4.21
CA SER A 88 -0.17 4.15 4.32
C SER A 88 0.54 5.45 4.69
N ILE A 89 1.54 5.39 5.60
CA ILE A 89 2.40 6.53 5.94
C ILE A 89 3.22 6.97 4.71
N ARG A 90 3.84 6.04 3.99
CA ARG A 90 4.62 6.35 2.77
C ARG A 90 3.74 6.98 1.68
N CYS A 91 2.50 6.51 1.51
CA CYS A 91 1.54 7.11 0.58
C CYS A 91 1.18 8.55 0.98
N MET A 92 1.01 8.83 2.28
CA MET A 92 0.75 10.17 2.79
C MET A 92 1.94 11.09 2.55
N ASP A 93 3.15 10.63 2.88
CA ASP A 93 4.39 11.39 2.69
C ASP A 93 4.68 11.68 1.20
N SER A 94 4.41 10.70 0.33
CA SER A 94 4.47 10.89 -1.13
C SER A 94 3.47 11.95 -1.62
N ALA A 95 2.28 12.05 -1.01
CA ALA A 95 1.33 13.09 -1.37
C ALA A 95 1.83 14.49 -0.99
N PHE A 96 2.54 14.64 0.14
CA PHE A 96 3.24 15.88 0.48
C PHE A 96 4.35 16.22 -0.52
N THR A 97 5.16 15.23 -0.89
CA THR A 97 6.23 15.44 -1.89
C THR A 97 5.66 15.96 -3.21
N LYS A 98 4.54 15.39 -3.66
CA LYS A 98 3.84 15.84 -4.87
C LYS A 98 3.28 17.26 -4.72
N PHE A 99 2.70 17.58 -3.57
CA PHE A 99 2.22 18.93 -3.30
C PHE A 99 3.32 19.97 -3.49
N PHE A 100 4.52 19.73 -2.92
CA PHE A 100 5.61 20.70 -3.02
C PHE A 100 6.33 20.71 -4.37
N ARG A 101 6.45 19.56 -5.04
CA ARG A 101 7.22 19.46 -6.29
C ARG A 101 6.38 19.63 -7.54
N GLU A 102 5.16 19.12 -7.53
CA GLU A 102 4.28 19.05 -8.70
C GLU A 102 3.08 20.02 -8.58
N HIS A 103 3.06 20.88 -7.55
CA HIS A 103 1.97 21.83 -7.26
C HIS A 103 0.58 21.20 -7.25
N THR A 104 0.48 19.94 -6.82
CA THR A 104 -0.80 19.25 -6.61
C THR A 104 -1.51 19.82 -5.38
N GLY A 105 -2.79 19.48 -5.19
CA GLY A 105 -3.52 19.91 -4.00
C GLY A 105 -2.92 19.36 -2.70
N PHE A 106 -3.07 20.12 -1.59
CA PHE A 106 -2.62 19.70 -0.26
C PHE A 106 -3.26 18.35 0.13
N PRO A 107 -2.49 17.43 0.78
CA PRO A 107 -3.01 16.14 1.22
C PRO A 107 -4.25 16.29 2.11
N LYS A 108 -5.32 15.56 1.77
CA LYS A 108 -6.60 15.64 2.50
C LYS A 108 -6.78 14.41 3.39
N PHE A 109 -7.48 14.59 4.51
CA PHE A 109 -7.94 13.48 5.35
C PHE A 109 -8.86 12.56 4.56
N LYS A 110 -8.65 11.25 4.70
CA LYS A 110 -9.44 10.22 4.02
C LYS A 110 -10.72 9.89 4.79
N SER A 111 -11.81 9.67 4.08
CA SER A 111 -13.07 9.19 4.63
C SER A 111 -13.51 7.86 4.04
N LYS A 112 -14.33 7.10 4.79
CA LYS A 112 -14.82 5.78 4.37
C LYS A 112 -15.70 5.85 3.10
N HIS A 113 -16.45 6.92 2.95
CA HIS A 113 -17.47 7.05 1.90
C HIS A 113 -16.95 7.75 0.64
N ARG A 114 -15.98 8.66 0.80
CA ARG A 114 -15.43 9.44 -0.32
C ARG A 114 -14.24 8.77 -0.99
N ASP A 115 -13.38 8.12 -0.17
CA ASP A 115 -12.10 7.65 -0.64
C ASP A 115 -12.11 6.14 -0.95
N LYS A 116 -11.25 5.73 -1.89
CA LYS A 116 -11.12 4.32 -2.27
C LYS A 116 -10.66 3.46 -1.08
N ASN A 117 -11.31 2.33 -0.87
CA ASN A 117 -10.86 1.31 0.07
C ASN A 117 -9.68 0.55 -0.55
N VAL A 118 -8.48 0.83 -0.06
CA VAL A 118 -7.23 0.26 -0.61
C VAL A 118 -6.18 0.12 0.48
N PHE A 119 -5.38 -0.95 0.39
CA PHE A 119 -4.13 -1.10 1.12
C PHE A 119 -3.04 -1.68 0.22
N LYS A 120 -1.78 -1.49 0.59
CA LYS A 120 -0.61 -1.95 -0.17
C LYS A 120 0.27 -2.85 0.68
N ASN A 121 0.83 -3.88 0.04
CA ASN A 121 1.92 -4.69 0.55
C ASN A 121 3.05 -4.72 -0.48
N VAL A 122 4.30 -4.76 0.00
CA VAL A 122 5.48 -4.84 -0.86
C VAL A 122 6.14 -6.22 -0.73
N ASN A 123 6.18 -6.76 0.49
CA ASN A 123 6.85 -8.02 0.79
C ASN A 123 5.83 -9.12 1.13
N SER A 124 6.32 -10.36 1.20
CA SER A 124 5.57 -11.51 1.71
C SER A 124 4.28 -11.86 0.96
N VAL A 125 4.13 -11.38 -0.28
CA VAL A 125 3.04 -11.75 -1.18
C VAL A 125 3.53 -12.84 -2.13
N LYS A 126 2.74 -13.89 -2.32
CA LYS A 126 3.05 -15.00 -3.23
C LYS A 126 1.84 -15.30 -4.10
N PHE A 127 2.05 -15.49 -5.39
CA PHE A 127 1.05 -15.98 -6.33
C PHE A 127 1.27 -17.47 -6.59
N ASP A 128 0.18 -18.22 -6.59
CA ASP A 128 0.10 -19.65 -6.93
C ASP A 128 -0.91 -19.75 -8.08
N PHE A 129 -0.41 -19.72 -9.30
CA PHE A 129 -1.23 -19.77 -10.52
C PHE A 129 -1.81 -21.16 -10.78
N GLU A 130 -1.18 -22.22 -10.31
CA GLU A 130 -1.70 -23.59 -10.43
C GLU A 130 -3.01 -23.75 -9.67
N ASN A 131 -3.09 -23.17 -8.47
CA ASN A 131 -4.28 -23.20 -7.63
C ASN A 131 -5.11 -21.91 -7.66
N ASN A 132 -4.77 -20.96 -8.53
CA ASN A 132 -5.45 -19.67 -8.67
C ASN A 132 -5.65 -18.92 -7.35
N ARG A 133 -4.56 -18.78 -6.55
CA ARG A 133 -4.62 -18.13 -5.23
C ARG A 133 -3.40 -17.23 -4.99
N VAL A 134 -3.61 -16.18 -4.23
CA VAL A 134 -2.58 -15.24 -3.79
C VAL A 134 -2.50 -15.22 -2.28
N LYS A 135 -1.30 -15.36 -1.72
CA LYS A 135 -1.05 -15.24 -0.28
C LYS A 135 -0.85 -13.77 0.08
N ILE A 136 -1.72 -13.26 0.94
CA ILE A 136 -1.65 -11.89 1.47
C ILE A 136 -1.40 -12.00 2.98
N PRO A 137 -0.41 -11.27 3.55
CA PRO A 137 -0.11 -11.33 4.98
C PRO A 137 -1.34 -11.12 5.86
N ILE A 138 -1.50 -11.95 6.88
CA ILE A 138 -2.61 -12.00 7.85
C ILE A 138 -3.95 -12.45 7.25
N ILE A 139 -4.23 -12.18 5.97
CA ILE A 139 -5.47 -12.59 5.29
C ILE A 139 -5.38 -14.05 4.80
N GLY A 140 -4.16 -14.53 4.51
CA GLY A 140 -3.94 -15.88 4.03
C GLY A 140 -4.06 -16.03 2.51
N TRP A 141 -4.38 -17.25 2.07
CA TRP A 141 -4.54 -17.60 0.67
C TRP A 141 -5.94 -17.19 0.16
N VAL A 142 -6.00 -16.21 -0.72
CA VAL A 142 -7.23 -15.71 -1.34
C VAL A 142 -7.33 -16.22 -2.76
N LYS A 143 -8.45 -16.81 -3.15
CA LYS A 143 -8.72 -17.23 -4.53
C LYS A 143 -8.85 -16.01 -5.44
N PHE A 144 -8.37 -16.13 -6.67
CA PHE A 144 -8.54 -15.11 -7.71
C PHE A 144 -8.91 -15.73 -9.06
N PHE A 145 -9.47 -14.92 -9.95
CA PHE A 145 -9.76 -15.33 -11.32
C PHE A 145 -8.52 -15.03 -12.17
N ALA A 146 -7.79 -16.10 -12.55
CA ALA A 146 -6.63 -16.01 -13.41
C ALA A 146 -7.08 -15.93 -14.88
N ASN A 147 -6.76 -14.83 -15.53
CA ASN A 147 -6.91 -14.65 -16.98
C ASN A 147 -5.54 -14.64 -17.69
N ARG A 148 -4.46 -14.48 -16.98
CA ARG A 148 -3.07 -14.50 -17.46
C ARG A 148 -2.13 -14.72 -16.27
N SER A 149 -0.96 -15.31 -16.54
CA SER A 149 0.14 -15.40 -15.59
C SER A 149 1.18 -14.30 -15.84
N PHE A 150 2.14 -14.17 -14.95
CA PHE A 150 3.31 -13.32 -15.11
C PHE A 150 4.55 -14.06 -14.61
N ASP A 151 5.68 -13.69 -15.18
CA ASP A 151 7.01 -14.05 -14.69
C ASP A 151 7.72 -12.76 -14.27
N GLY A 152 8.60 -12.84 -13.26
CA GLY A 152 9.34 -11.71 -12.77
C GLY A 152 9.20 -11.47 -11.27
N LYS A 153 9.90 -10.45 -10.79
CA LYS A 153 9.93 -10.11 -9.38
C LYS A 153 8.69 -9.29 -9.00
N ILE A 154 7.95 -9.81 -8.02
CA ILE A 154 6.81 -9.08 -7.44
C ILE A 154 7.33 -7.85 -6.71
N GLY A 155 6.86 -6.66 -7.12
CA GLY A 155 7.08 -5.40 -6.44
C GLY A 155 5.98 -5.11 -5.43
N THR A 156 5.06 -4.22 -5.77
CA THR A 156 3.96 -3.82 -4.88
C THR A 156 2.65 -4.48 -5.30
N ILE A 157 1.93 -5.07 -4.34
CA ILE A 157 0.53 -5.43 -4.51
C ILE A 157 -0.37 -4.37 -3.88
N THR A 158 -1.42 -4.00 -4.59
CA THR A 158 -2.48 -3.12 -4.09
C THR A 158 -3.79 -3.89 -4.08
N VAL A 159 -4.33 -4.13 -2.89
CA VAL A 159 -5.67 -4.71 -2.71
C VAL A 159 -6.68 -3.58 -2.63
N SER A 160 -7.78 -3.70 -3.36
CA SER A 160 -8.83 -2.68 -3.42
C SER A 160 -10.21 -3.29 -3.46
N ARG A 161 -11.20 -2.53 -2.95
CA ARG A 161 -12.63 -2.82 -3.13
C ARG A 161 -13.26 -1.75 -4.01
N SER A 162 -14.00 -2.21 -5.03
CA SER A 162 -14.79 -1.31 -5.89
C SER A 162 -16.07 -0.82 -5.18
N SER A 163 -16.72 0.19 -5.76
CA SER A 163 -18.03 0.66 -5.32
C SER A 163 -19.13 -0.42 -5.40
N THR A 164 -18.94 -1.39 -6.29
CA THR A 164 -19.85 -2.55 -6.45
C THR A 164 -19.53 -3.70 -5.50
N GLY A 165 -18.64 -3.51 -4.51
CA GLY A 165 -18.26 -4.51 -3.51
C GLY A 165 -17.30 -5.59 -3.99
N LYS A 166 -16.78 -5.53 -5.22
CA LYS A 166 -15.83 -6.50 -5.77
C LYS A 166 -14.41 -6.17 -5.32
N PHE A 167 -13.64 -7.22 -4.98
CA PHE A 167 -12.24 -7.10 -4.55
C PHE A 167 -11.29 -7.37 -5.71
N TYR A 168 -10.18 -6.63 -5.73
CA TYR A 168 -9.13 -6.74 -6.75
C TYR A 168 -7.75 -6.70 -6.12
N ALA A 169 -6.82 -7.44 -6.72
CA ALA A 169 -5.39 -7.33 -6.47
C ALA A 169 -4.72 -6.77 -7.73
N SER A 170 -4.08 -5.62 -7.61
CA SER A 170 -3.23 -5.05 -8.66
C SER A 170 -1.78 -5.21 -8.23
N VAL A 171 -0.95 -5.83 -9.08
CA VAL A 171 0.44 -6.13 -8.79
C VAL A 171 1.35 -5.49 -9.83
N LEU A 172 2.46 -4.93 -9.37
CA LEU A 172 3.55 -4.45 -10.21
C LEU A 172 4.63 -5.52 -10.25
N ILE A 173 5.03 -5.91 -11.44
CA ILE A 173 6.04 -6.93 -11.70
C ILE A 173 7.20 -6.28 -12.45
N ASP A 174 8.40 -6.51 -11.94
CA ASP A 174 9.65 -6.25 -12.65
C ASP A 174 10.02 -7.51 -13.44
N ASP A 175 9.93 -7.45 -14.75
CA ASP A 175 10.20 -8.60 -15.64
C ASP A 175 11.70 -8.77 -15.96
N GLY A 176 12.55 -7.87 -15.43
CA GLY A 176 14.00 -7.92 -15.64
C GLY A 176 14.44 -7.52 -17.05
N ILE A 177 13.52 -7.11 -17.92
CA ILE A 177 13.87 -6.69 -19.28
C ILE A 177 14.39 -5.23 -19.23
N PRO A 178 15.65 -4.98 -19.64
CA PRO A 178 16.17 -3.62 -19.67
C PRO A 178 15.36 -2.75 -20.63
N ILE A 179 15.06 -1.53 -20.19
CA ILE A 179 14.54 -0.51 -21.10
C ILE A 179 15.71 -0.04 -21.97
N LEU A 180 15.67 -0.36 -23.25
CA LEU A 180 16.62 0.22 -24.22
C LEU A 180 16.27 1.70 -24.31
N ASP A 181 17.17 2.57 -23.82
CA ASP A 181 17.07 4.00 -24.12
C ASP A 181 17.19 4.14 -25.65
N ASP A 182 16.19 4.71 -26.29
CA ASP A 182 16.23 4.99 -27.72
C ASP A 182 17.51 5.79 -28.01
N ILE A 183 18.39 5.19 -28.82
CA ILE A 183 19.59 5.87 -29.34
C ILE A 183 19.07 6.95 -30.29
N GLN A 184 19.13 8.22 -29.81
CA GLN A 184 18.99 9.38 -30.68
C GLN A 184 20.25 9.61 -31.49
#